data_1835924e224d78014e46fc720d5c2c0a
#
_entry.id   1835924e224d78014e46fc720d5c2c0a
#
_cell.length_a   1.000
_cell.length_b   1.000
_cell.length_c   1.000
_cell.angle_alpha   90.00
_cell.angle_beta   90.00
_cell.angle_gamma   90.00
#
_symmetry.space_group_name_H-M   'P 1'
#
loop_
_entity.id
_entity.type
_entity.pdbx_description
1 polymer ?
#
loop_
_entity_poly.entity_id
_entity_poly.type
_entity_poly.pdbx_seq_one_letter_code
_entity_poly.pdbx_strand_id
1 'polypeptide(L)'
;MPGGLAALLQMPADAARLRLMLDNTESVDLAALLVWYREMGVDQAVGETAVDWLARGDKVPGDGFKRPPSSQPTRPVREPAVVAPAQAPAWRPAPPVATPRQFPATAPDAAVMAARNAAREAATLDDLAARLAAFDGCSLKATAKNLCFYRGAAKARVMLIGEAPGRDEDLEGKPFVGRAGQLLDKMLAAIGLGEGDVHVTNIVYWRPPGNRTPTPQEAQVCRPFLERQVELVAPEVVVLLGGAAAKHLLEVAEGIMRIRGKWRDVEIGQAKARVMATLHPAYLLRTPVAKRLAWRDLLAVRTALSAPSS
;
A
#
# COMPACT_ATOMS: atom_id res chain seq x y z
N MET A 1 48.00 -35.71 6.86
CA MET A 1 46.58 -35.59 6.58
C MET A 1 46.20 -34.12 6.45
N PRO A 2 46.13 -33.53 5.22
CA PRO A 2 45.64 -32.21 5.01
C PRO A 2 44.28 -32.31 4.24
N GLY A 3 43.17 -32.18 4.95
CA GLY A 3 41.84 -32.36 4.38
C GLY A 3 40.74 -31.48 4.96
N GLY A 4 41.12 -30.39 5.62
CA GLY A 4 40.11 -29.56 6.31
C GLY A 4 39.87 -28.14 5.77
N LEU A 5 40.74 -27.65 4.84
CA LEU A 5 40.66 -26.24 4.40
C LEU A 5 39.96 -26.02 3.06
N ALA A 6 39.71 -27.08 2.28
CA ALA A 6 39.13 -26.94 0.95
C ALA A 6 37.58 -26.89 0.95
N ALA A 7 36.91 -27.30 2.04
CA ALA A 7 35.45 -27.29 2.14
C ALA A 7 34.86 -25.92 2.62
N LEU A 8 35.74 -24.99 3.04
CA LEU A 8 35.33 -23.66 3.55
C LEU A 8 35.16 -22.59 2.44
N LEU A 9 35.56 -22.88 1.20
CA LEU A 9 35.56 -21.92 0.10
C LEU A 9 34.32 -21.96 -0.81
N GLN A 10 33.31 -22.77 -0.48
CA GLN A 10 32.08 -22.89 -1.28
C GLN A 10 30.80 -22.51 -0.52
N MET A 11 30.91 -21.91 0.64
CA MET A 11 29.71 -21.42 1.34
C MET A 11 29.41 -19.98 0.89
N PRO A 12 28.13 -19.64 0.60
CA PRO A 12 27.75 -18.27 0.29
C PRO A 12 28.15 -17.34 1.46
N ALA A 13 28.59 -16.13 1.13
CA ALA A 13 29.15 -15.16 2.08
C ALA A 13 28.27 -14.89 3.32
N ASP A 14 26.97 -15.10 3.19
CA ASP A 14 25.99 -14.94 4.29
C ASP A 14 26.06 -16.03 5.34
N ALA A 15 26.38 -17.27 4.98
CA ALA A 15 26.51 -18.38 5.93
C ALA A 15 27.82 -18.28 6.77
N ALA A 16 28.87 -17.75 6.17
CA ALA A 16 30.13 -17.46 6.89
C ALA A 16 29.97 -16.30 7.88
N ARG A 17 29.18 -15.29 7.52
CA ARG A 17 28.84 -14.16 8.39
C ARG A 17 27.96 -14.58 9.58
N LEU A 18 27.02 -15.49 9.34
CA LEU A 18 26.18 -16.06 10.40
C LEU A 18 27.00 -16.89 11.40
N ARG A 19 27.98 -17.64 10.92
CA ARG A 19 28.86 -18.46 11.78
C ARG A 19 29.82 -17.61 12.63
N LEU A 20 30.33 -16.50 12.07
CA LEU A 20 31.13 -15.52 12.82
C LEU A 20 30.31 -14.78 13.90
N MET A 21 29.01 -14.61 13.70
CA MET A 21 28.11 -14.04 14.72
C MET A 21 27.76 -15.05 15.82
N LEU A 22 27.79 -16.35 15.53
CA LEU A 22 27.52 -17.41 16.52
C LEU A 22 28.73 -17.79 17.34
N ASP A 23 29.96 -17.55 16.86
CA ASP A 23 31.22 -17.83 17.59
C ASP A 23 31.63 -16.68 18.53
N ASN A 24 31.00 -15.52 18.44
CA ASN A 24 31.19 -14.42 19.37
C ASN A 24 30.18 -14.54 20.52
N THR A 25 30.48 -15.45 21.45
CA THR A 25 29.66 -15.82 22.60
C THR A 25 29.63 -14.74 23.69
N GLU A 26 28.95 -13.63 23.41
CA GLU A 26 28.26 -12.88 24.46
C GLU A 26 26.82 -12.76 24.00
N SER A 27 25.97 -13.61 24.60
CA SER A 27 24.51 -13.65 24.54
C SER A 27 23.87 -12.88 23.35
N VAL A 28 23.96 -13.46 22.17
CA VAL A 28 23.02 -13.05 21.10
C VAL A 28 21.63 -13.31 21.68
N ASP A 29 20.91 -12.25 21.97
CA ASP A 29 19.54 -12.35 22.46
C ASP A 29 18.74 -13.14 21.41
N LEU A 30 18.43 -14.39 21.73
CA LEU A 30 17.68 -15.28 20.84
C LEU A 30 16.36 -14.64 20.40
N ALA A 31 15.79 -13.79 21.24
CA ALA A 31 14.62 -13.01 20.94
C ALA A 31 14.89 -11.98 19.81
N ALA A 32 16.05 -11.31 19.83
CA ALA A 32 16.43 -10.37 18.76
C ALA A 32 16.64 -11.10 17.44
N LEU A 33 17.23 -12.30 17.45
CA LEU A 33 17.40 -13.14 16.28
C LEU A 33 16.05 -13.60 15.71
N LEU A 34 15.10 -14.01 16.55
CA LEU A 34 13.76 -14.40 16.13
C LEU A 34 12.96 -13.21 15.59
N VAL A 35 13.13 -12.02 16.18
CA VAL A 35 12.54 -10.78 15.64
C VAL A 35 13.12 -10.46 14.28
N TRP A 36 14.43 -10.59 14.09
CA TRP A 36 15.08 -10.38 12.80
C TRP A 36 14.57 -11.36 11.72
N TYR A 37 14.47 -12.66 12.03
CA TYR A 37 13.87 -13.63 11.11
C TYR A 37 12.44 -13.28 10.74
N ARG A 38 11.64 -12.84 11.70
CA ARG A 38 10.27 -12.41 11.45
C ARG A 38 10.20 -11.17 10.54
N GLU A 39 11.09 -10.21 10.73
CA GLU A 39 11.19 -9.02 9.90
C GLU A 39 11.63 -9.35 8.47
N MET A 40 12.47 -10.36 8.31
CA MET A 40 12.87 -10.91 7.01
C MET A 40 11.79 -11.77 6.36
N GLY A 41 10.61 -11.94 7.00
CA GLY A 41 9.47 -12.66 6.47
C GLY A 41 9.50 -14.17 6.74
N VAL A 42 10.38 -14.65 7.61
CA VAL A 42 10.39 -16.04 8.11
C VAL A 42 9.47 -16.11 9.32
N ASP A 43 8.25 -16.58 9.09
CA ASP A 43 7.20 -16.70 10.12
C ASP A 43 7.01 -18.13 10.65
N GLN A 44 7.74 -19.08 10.07
CA GLN A 44 7.66 -20.50 10.44
C GLN A 44 9.06 -21.14 10.45
N ALA A 45 9.38 -21.88 11.50
CA ALA A 45 10.53 -22.76 11.54
C ALA A 45 10.18 -24.10 10.88
N VAL A 46 10.84 -24.41 9.78
CA VAL A 46 10.67 -25.68 9.06
C VAL A 46 11.84 -26.58 9.40
N GLY A 47 11.57 -27.72 10.02
CA GLY A 47 12.59 -28.76 10.23
C GLY A 47 12.94 -29.47 8.94
N GLU A 48 14.16 -30.04 8.85
CA GLU A 48 14.62 -30.79 7.67
C GLU A 48 13.87 -32.11 7.48
N THR A 49 13.21 -32.63 8.52
CA THR A 49 12.39 -33.83 8.48
C THR A 49 10.93 -33.50 8.75
N ALA A 50 10.04 -34.10 7.96
CA ALA A 50 8.60 -33.97 8.20
C ALA A 50 8.24 -34.51 9.59
N VAL A 51 7.52 -33.70 10.37
CA VAL A 51 7.03 -34.13 11.70
C VAL A 51 5.65 -34.73 11.55
N ASP A 52 5.51 -36.01 11.94
CA ASP A 52 4.21 -36.65 12.04
C ASP A 52 3.47 -36.11 13.28
N TRP A 53 2.61 -35.14 13.06
CA TRP A 53 1.80 -34.51 14.10
C TRP A 53 0.75 -35.43 14.68
N LEU A 54 0.32 -36.44 13.92
CA LEU A 54 -0.68 -37.46 14.35
C LEU A 54 -0.07 -38.47 15.31
N ALA A 55 1.23 -38.81 15.15
CA ALA A 55 1.96 -39.72 16.04
C ALA A 55 2.39 -39.08 17.36
N ARG A 56 2.30 -37.73 17.51
CA ARG A 56 2.72 -37.02 18.73
C ARG A 56 1.79 -37.15 19.91
N GLY A 57 0.60 -37.71 19.74
CA GLY A 57 -0.36 -37.91 20.83
C GLY A 57 -0.77 -36.60 21.52
N ASP A 58 -1.09 -36.66 22.81
CA ASP A 58 -1.66 -35.56 23.60
C ASP A 58 -0.66 -34.45 24.03
N LYS A 59 0.57 -34.42 23.51
CA LYS A 59 1.54 -33.38 23.83
C LYS A 59 1.35 -32.13 22.98
N VAL A 60 0.94 -31.05 23.62
CA VAL A 60 0.79 -29.75 22.96
C VAL A 60 2.18 -29.22 22.54
N PRO A 61 2.37 -28.69 21.32
CA PRO A 61 3.61 -28.03 20.92
C PRO A 61 3.98 -26.93 21.90
N GLY A 62 5.17 -27.02 22.50
CA GLY A 62 5.62 -26.06 23.51
C GLY A 62 5.42 -26.53 24.96
N ASP A 63 4.90 -27.73 25.18
CA ASP A 63 4.83 -28.33 26.51
C ASP A 63 6.26 -28.52 27.07
N GLY A 64 6.56 -27.85 28.17
CA GLY A 64 7.92 -27.76 28.75
C GLY A 64 8.67 -26.44 28.51
N PHE A 65 8.16 -25.55 27.70
CA PHE A 65 8.74 -24.21 27.54
C PHE A 65 8.43 -23.34 28.76
N LYS A 66 9.42 -23.17 29.62
CA LYS A 66 9.33 -22.23 30.75
C LYS A 66 9.66 -20.84 30.23
N ARG A 67 8.66 -19.97 30.17
CA ARG A 67 8.85 -18.56 29.84
C ARG A 67 9.82 -17.94 30.87
N PRO A 68 10.93 -17.31 30.45
CA PRO A 68 11.78 -16.61 31.38
C PRO A 68 10.97 -15.51 32.08
N PRO A 69 11.23 -15.22 33.37
CA PRO A 69 10.50 -14.18 34.09
C PRO A 69 10.65 -12.86 33.32
N SER A 70 9.54 -12.20 33.05
CA SER A 70 9.54 -10.91 32.36
C SER A 70 10.27 -9.90 33.25
N SER A 71 11.37 -9.33 32.77
CA SER A 71 12.13 -8.27 33.44
C SER A 71 11.45 -6.89 33.32
N GLN A 72 10.15 -6.86 33.19
CA GLN A 72 9.41 -5.59 33.30
C GLN A 72 9.40 -5.21 34.81
N PRO A 73 9.90 -4.02 35.17
CA PRO A 73 9.77 -3.54 36.53
C PRO A 73 8.27 -3.46 36.85
N THR A 74 7.85 -4.22 37.85
CA THR A 74 6.50 -4.15 38.40
C THR A 74 6.28 -2.73 38.92
N ARG A 75 5.52 -1.96 38.18
CA ARG A 75 5.02 -0.67 38.66
C ARG A 75 4.22 -0.96 39.91
N PRO A 76 4.54 -0.36 41.08
CA PRO A 76 3.79 -0.63 42.30
C PRO A 76 2.33 -0.31 42.07
N VAL A 77 1.46 -1.29 42.33
CA VAL A 77 0.00 -1.09 42.34
C VAL A 77 -0.26 -0.11 43.49
N ARG A 78 -0.53 1.14 43.11
CA ARG A 78 -0.96 2.16 44.07
C ARG A 78 -2.39 1.78 44.46
N GLU A 79 -2.61 1.44 45.71
CA GLU A 79 -3.97 1.28 46.27
C GLU A 79 -4.80 2.49 45.91
N PRO A 80 -6.06 2.31 45.50
CA PRO A 80 -6.94 3.44 45.19
C PRO A 80 -7.15 4.30 46.45
N ALA A 81 -6.49 5.45 46.51
CA ALA A 81 -6.76 6.46 47.51
C ALA A 81 -8.25 6.86 47.30
N VAL A 82 -9.03 6.80 48.36
CA VAL A 82 -10.39 7.32 48.38
C VAL A 82 -10.31 8.81 48.11
N VAL A 83 -10.59 9.16 46.84
CA VAL A 83 -10.64 10.56 46.38
C VAL A 83 -11.99 11.11 46.83
N ALA A 84 -11.96 12.05 47.74
CA ALA A 84 -13.14 12.89 48.03
C ALA A 84 -13.64 13.53 46.72
N PRO A 85 -14.96 13.74 46.54
CA PRO A 85 -15.49 14.26 45.29
C PRO A 85 -14.88 15.63 44.99
N ALA A 86 -14.00 15.66 44.01
CA ALA A 86 -13.43 16.88 43.48
C ALA A 86 -14.58 17.68 42.82
N GLN A 87 -14.72 18.92 43.21
CA GLN A 87 -15.60 19.86 42.52
C GLN A 87 -15.25 19.89 41.04
N ALA A 88 -16.24 19.66 40.19
CA ALA A 88 -16.07 19.70 38.73
C ALA A 88 -15.44 21.06 38.33
N PRO A 89 -14.38 21.08 37.55
CA PRO A 89 -13.82 22.33 37.06
C PRO A 89 -14.88 23.03 36.21
N ALA A 90 -15.12 24.33 36.52
CA ALA A 90 -16.03 25.19 35.76
C ALA A 90 -15.66 25.08 34.25
N TRP A 91 -16.61 24.67 33.46
CA TRP A 91 -16.49 24.56 32.00
C TRP A 91 -16.13 25.91 31.42
N ARG A 92 -14.89 26.05 30.94
CA ARG A 92 -14.50 27.18 30.11
C ARG A 92 -14.96 26.88 28.69
N PRO A 93 -15.71 27.79 28.02
CA PRO A 93 -15.98 27.64 26.59
C PRO A 93 -14.68 27.48 25.82
N ALA A 94 -14.57 26.44 25.03
CA ALA A 94 -13.45 26.27 24.09
C ALA A 94 -13.43 27.50 23.15
N PRO A 95 -12.23 27.98 22.75
CA PRO A 95 -12.16 29.02 21.73
C PRO A 95 -12.92 28.55 20.47
N PRO A 96 -13.56 29.48 19.75
CA PRO A 96 -14.36 29.12 18.59
C PRO A 96 -13.48 28.32 17.61
N VAL A 97 -13.86 27.06 17.39
CA VAL A 97 -13.27 26.23 16.35
C VAL A 97 -13.50 26.98 15.04
N ALA A 98 -12.41 27.31 14.33
CA ALA A 98 -12.51 27.92 13.04
C ALA A 98 -13.48 27.10 12.19
N THR A 99 -14.58 27.72 11.78
CA THR A 99 -15.58 27.07 10.93
C THR A 99 -14.89 26.51 9.70
N PRO A 100 -15.06 25.19 9.40
CA PRO A 100 -14.56 24.67 8.16
C PRO A 100 -15.09 25.53 7.02
N ARG A 101 -14.23 25.90 6.07
CA ARG A 101 -14.68 26.58 4.85
C ARG A 101 -15.77 25.71 4.23
N GLN A 102 -17.01 26.16 4.35
CA GLN A 102 -18.12 25.53 3.65
C GLN A 102 -17.98 25.96 2.19
N PHE A 103 -17.48 25.04 1.37
CA PHE A 103 -17.66 25.19 -0.08
C PHE A 103 -19.16 25.02 -0.36
N PRO A 104 -19.75 25.85 -1.24
CA PRO A 104 -21.13 25.67 -1.64
C PRO A 104 -21.28 24.24 -2.17
N ALA A 105 -22.23 23.49 -1.62
CA ALA A 105 -22.56 22.15 -2.09
C ALA A 105 -23.09 22.27 -3.53
N THR A 106 -22.19 22.17 -4.49
CA THR A 106 -22.56 22.08 -5.91
C THR A 106 -23.32 20.76 -6.07
N ALA A 107 -24.45 20.79 -6.80
CA ALA A 107 -25.17 19.57 -7.09
C ALA A 107 -24.19 18.55 -7.71
N PRO A 108 -24.24 17.27 -7.34
CA PRO A 108 -23.25 16.26 -7.77
C PRO A 108 -22.99 16.26 -9.28
N ASP A 109 -24.02 16.39 -10.08
CA ASP A 109 -23.92 16.44 -11.55
C ASP A 109 -23.22 17.70 -12.05
N ALA A 110 -23.44 18.85 -11.41
CA ALA A 110 -22.77 20.09 -11.78
C ALA A 110 -21.26 20.03 -11.46
N ALA A 111 -20.86 19.40 -10.36
CA ALA A 111 -19.45 19.19 -10.02
C ALA A 111 -18.75 18.26 -11.03
N VAL A 112 -19.43 17.18 -11.46
CA VAL A 112 -18.90 16.25 -12.47
C VAL A 112 -18.78 16.95 -13.83
N MET A 113 -19.76 17.77 -14.22
CA MET A 113 -19.70 18.54 -15.48
C MET A 113 -18.57 19.57 -15.45
N ALA A 114 -18.39 20.29 -14.35
CA ALA A 114 -17.28 21.22 -14.17
C ALA A 114 -15.92 20.50 -14.22
N ALA A 115 -15.79 19.33 -13.58
CA ALA A 115 -14.61 18.47 -13.65
C ALA A 115 -14.29 18.03 -15.08
N ARG A 116 -15.32 17.62 -15.83
CA ARG A 116 -15.18 17.19 -17.23
C ARG A 116 -14.71 18.32 -18.12
N ASN A 117 -15.26 19.52 -17.98
CA ASN A 117 -14.84 20.68 -18.75
C ASN A 117 -13.37 21.04 -18.42
N ALA A 118 -13.02 21.15 -17.13
CA ALA A 118 -11.66 21.46 -16.71
C ALA A 118 -10.65 20.41 -17.21
N ALA A 119 -10.97 19.13 -17.10
CA ALA A 119 -10.07 18.06 -17.54
C ALA A 119 -9.90 18.04 -19.07
N ARG A 120 -10.96 18.24 -19.82
CA ARG A 120 -10.95 18.19 -21.30
C ARG A 120 -10.06 19.27 -21.92
N GLU A 121 -9.99 20.43 -21.30
CA GLU A 121 -9.18 21.55 -21.78
C GLU A 121 -7.68 21.36 -21.51
N ALA A 122 -7.27 20.44 -20.66
CA ALA A 122 -5.87 20.23 -20.34
C ALA A 122 -5.12 19.58 -21.52
N ALA A 123 -4.06 20.23 -21.98
CA ALA A 123 -3.22 19.73 -23.06
C ALA A 123 -2.03 18.89 -22.57
N THR A 124 -1.58 19.09 -21.33
CA THR A 124 -0.46 18.38 -20.71
C THR A 124 -0.80 17.90 -19.30
N LEU A 125 0.04 17.03 -18.72
CA LEU A 125 -0.11 16.62 -17.33
C LEU A 125 0.05 17.77 -16.35
N ASP A 126 0.94 18.72 -16.63
CA ASP A 126 1.15 19.89 -15.78
C ASP A 126 -0.06 20.85 -15.80
N ASP A 127 -0.66 21.06 -16.99
CA ASP A 127 -1.91 21.81 -17.13
C ASP A 127 -3.07 21.08 -16.42
N LEU A 128 -3.15 19.75 -16.56
CA LEU A 128 -4.15 18.95 -15.85
C LEU A 128 -3.99 19.06 -14.32
N ALA A 129 -2.76 19.00 -13.82
CA ALA A 129 -2.46 19.16 -12.39
C ALA A 129 -2.85 20.56 -11.88
N ALA A 130 -2.55 21.62 -12.64
CA ALA A 130 -2.91 22.99 -12.30
C ALA A 130 -4.44 23.18 -12.24
N ARG A 131 -5.17 22.65 -13.22
CA ARG A 131 -6.65 22.70 -13.26
C ARG A 131 -7.27 21.91 -12.13
N LEU A 132 -6.72 20.72 -11.83
CA LEU A 132 -7.16 19.90 -10.72
C LEU A 132 -6.89 20.61 -9.38
N ALA A 133 -5.73 21.25 -9.21
CA ALA A 133 -5.41 22.04 -8.02
C ALA A 133 -6.36 23.23 -7.83
N ALA A 134 -6.81 23.85 -8.91
CA ALA A 134 -7.79 24.96 -8.89
C ALA A 134 -9.24 24.47 -8.69
N PHE A 135 -9.52 23.19 -8.93
CA PHE A 135 -10.87 22.64 -8.88
C PHE A 135 -11.38 22.46 -7.44
N ASP A 136 -12.53 23.04 -7.11
CA ASP A 136 -13.14 23.02 -5.77
C ASP A 136 -14.37 22.12 -5.64
N GLY A 137 -14.72 21.36 -6.70
CA GLY A 137 -15.90 20.49 -6.69
C GLY A 137 -15.75 19.18 -5.91
N CYS A 138 -14.55 18.84 -5.41
CA CYS A 138 -14.33 17.63 -4.61
C CYS A 138 -14.20 18.00 -3.12
N SER A 139 -15.09 17.46 -2.29
CA SER A 139 -15.11 17.71 -0.84
C SER A 139 -13.81 17.29 -0.12
N LEU A 140 -13.10 16.28 -0.65
CA LEU A 140 -11.84 15.80 -0.08
C LEU A 140 -10.75 16.88 -0.06
N LYS A 141 -10.76 17.83 -1.00
CA LYS A 141 -9.82 18.94 -1.06
C LYS A 141 -9.83 19.78 0.22
N ALA A 142 -10.98 19.97 0.83
CA ALA A 142 -11.13 20.79 2.03
C ALA A 142 -10.41 20.22 3.27
N THR A 143 -10.17 18.92 3.31
CA THR A 143 -9.62 18.20 4.47
C THR A 143 -8.22 17.66 4.24
N ALA A 144 -7.76 17.59 3.00
CA ALA A 144 -6.41 17.19 2.64
C ALA A 144 -5.44 18.36 2.73
N LYS A 145 -4.15 18.07 2.97
CA LYS A 145 -3.08 19.06 2.98
C LYS A 145 -2.55 19.33 1.58
N ASN A 146 -2.35 18.29 0.80
CA ASN A 146 -1.75 18.36 -0.52
C ASN A 146 -2.56 17.59 -1.56
N LEU A 147 -2.42 18.04 -2.81
CA LEU A 147 -2.81 17.30 -3.99
C LEU A 147 -1.78 16.21 -4.27
N CYS A 148 -2.20 14.94 -4.36
CA CYS A 148 -1.35 13.80 -4.72
C CYS A 148 -1.68 13.38 -6.15
N PHE A 149 -1.07 14.05 -7.15
CA PHE A 149 -1.46 13.86 -8.55
C PHE A 149 -0.85 12.60 -9.14
N TYR A 150 0.47 12.51 -9.28
CA TYR A 150 1.17 11.30 -9.69
C TYR A 150 2.61 11.27 -9.22
N ARG A 151 3.26 10.12 -9.34
CA ARG A 151 4.70 9.93 -9.31
C ARG A 151 5.15 8.99 -10.43
N GLY A 152 6.45 9.00 -10.72
CA GLY A 152 7.04 8.25 -11.82
C GLY A 152 7.12 9.06 -13.11
N ALA A 153 7.12 8.37 -14.24
CA ALA A 153 7.27 9.00 -15.55
C ALA A 153 5.98 9.68 -16.04
N ALA A 154 6.12 10.81 -16.70
CA ALA A 154 5.01 11.50 -17.36
C ALA A 154 4.45 10.70 -18.55
N LYS A 155 5.30 9.92 -19.20
CA LYS A 155 4.95 8.96 -20.25
C LYS A 155 5.47 7.59 -19.83
N ALA A 156 4.59 6.62 -19.72
CA ALA A 156 4.96 5.28 -19.28
C ALA A 156 4.09 4.23 -19.98
N ARG A 157 4.69 3.09 -20.30
CA ARG A 157 3.94 1.95 -20.85
C ARG A 157 3.01 1.32 -19.82
N VAL A 158 3.32 1.48 -18.52
CA VAL A 158 2.54 0.94 -17.41
C VAL A 158 2.03 2.07 -16.52
N MET A 159 0.73 2.08 -16.31
CA MET A 159 0.10 2.98 -15.33
C MET A 159 -0.51 2.17 -14.19
N LEU A 160 -0.20 2.56 -12.95
CA LEU A 160 -0.75 1.94 -11.75
C LEU A 160 -1.74 2.91 -11.09
N ILE A 161 -2.94 2.41 -10.79
CA ILE A 161 -4.02 3.23 -10.23
C ILE A 161 -4.49 2.58 -8.93
N GLY A 162 -4.26 3.29 -7.81
CA GLY A 162 -4.73 2.89 -6.48
C GLY A 162 -6.06 3.53 -6.09
N GLU A 163 -6.39 3.42 -4.81
CA GLU A 163 -7.66 3.92 -4.25
C GLU A 163 -7.58 5.40 -3.90
N ALA A 164 -6.73 5.78 -2.97
CA ALA A 164 -6.63 7.13 -2.43
C ALA A 164 -5.27 7.36 -1.74
N PRO A 165 -4.84 8.62 -1.59
CA PRO A 165 -3.69 8.96 -0.77
C PRO A 165 -3.91 8.61 0.70
N GLY A 166 -2.86 8.13 1.36
CA GLY A 166 -2.77 7.96 2.80
C GLY A 166 -2.20 9.21 3.48
N ARG A 167 -1.81 9.06 4.76
CA ARG A 167 -1.26 10.15 5.56
C ARG A 167 0.10 10.64 5.01
N ASP A 168 0.97 9.72 4.69
CA ASP A 168 2.33 10.06 4.25
C ASP A 168 2.28 10.71 2.86
N GLU A 169 1.41 10.19 1.99
CA GLU A 169 1.14 10.75 0.68
C GLU A 169 0.59 12.17 0.74
N ASP A 170 -0.34 12.43 1.67
CA ASP A 170 -0.93 13.75 1.90
C ASP A 170 0.09 14.75 2.45
N LEU A 171 1.10 14.28 3.21
CA LEU A 171 2.18 15.12 3.70
C LEU A 171 3.20 15.48 2.60
N GLU A 172 3.52 14.52 1.72
CA GLU A 172 4.53 14.70 0.66
C GLU A 172 3.94 15.23 -0.66
N GLY A 173 2.62 15.15 -0.84
CA GLY A 173 1.97 15.54 -2.09
C GLY A 173 2.21 14.56 -3.24
N LYS A 174 2.57 13.30 -2.95
CA LYS A 174 2.85 12.26 -3.95
C LYS A 174 2.14 10.96 -3.60
N PRO A 175 1.57 10.22 -4.57
CA PRO A 175 0.94 8.92 -4.31
C PRO A 175 1.98 7.84 -3.98
N PHE A 176 1.61 6.88 -3.13
CA PHE A 176 2.40 5.69 -2.81
C PHE A 176 3.82 5.95 -2.30
N VAL A 177 4.00 6.88 -1.36
CA VAL A 177 5.28 7.15 -0.68
C VAL A 177 5.40 6.43 0.66
N GLY A 178 4.29 6.09 1.31
CA GLY A 178 4.26 5.37 2.57
C GLY A 178 4.63 3.88 2.44
N ARG A 179 4.44 3.11 3.52
CA ARG A 179 4.80 1.68 3.58
C ARG A 179 4.21 0.84 2.44
N ALA A 180 2.99 1.15 2.01
CA ALA A 180 2.35 0.47 0.87
C ALA A 180 3.07 0.77 -0.45
N GLY A 181 3.51 2.01 -0.64
CA GLY A 181 4.29 2.44 -1.80
C GLY A 181 5.67 1.79 -1.82
N GLN A 182 6.37 1.74 -0.69
CA GLN A 182 7.66 1.06 -0.58
C GLN A 182 7.57 -0.44 -0.94
N LEU A 183 6.45 -1.10 -0.57
CA LEU A 183 6.21 -2.46 -1.04
C LEU A 183 5.95 -2.50 -2.55
N LEU A 184 5.17 -1.55 -3.08
CA LEU A 184 4.91 -1.45 -4.52
C LEU A 184 6.21 -1.32 -5.30
N ASP A 185 7.14 -0.47 -4.85
CA ASP A 185 8.43 -0.28 -5.51
C ASP A 185 9.25 -1.57 -5.55
N LYS A 186 9.27 -2.33 -4.45
CA LYS A 186 9.90 -3.66 -4.42
C LYS A 186 9.23 -4.66 -5.36
N MET A 187 7.89 -4.60 -5.46
CA MET A 187 7.12 -5.47 -6.36
C MET A 187 7.42 -5.14 -7.83
N LEU A 188 7.51 -3.87 -8.19
CA LEU A 188 7.86 -3.42 -9.53
C LEU A 188 9.30 -3.76 -9.89
N ALA A 189 10.25 -3.48 -9.00
CA ALA A 189 11.66 -3.84 -9.18
C ALA A 189 11.87 -5.35 -9.41
N ALA A 190 11.07 -6.20 -8.74
CA ALA A 190 11.13 -7.65 -8.91
C ALA A 190 10.71 -8.14 -10.32
N ILE A 191 10.00 -7.31 -11.09
CA ILE A 191 9.65 -7.58 -12.49
C ILE A 191 10.45 -6.72 -13.47
N GLY A 192 11.49 -6.01 -12.98
CA GLY A 192 12.40 -5.21 -13.79
C GLY A 192 11.89 -3.81 -14.15
N LEU A 193 10.90 -3.29 -13.41
CA LEU A 193 10.37 -1.93 -13.60
C LEU A 193 10.86 -1.00 -12.49
N GLY A 194 11.45 0.13 -12.87
CA GLY A 194 11.81 1.23 -11.98
C GLY A 194 10.76 2.35 -11.96
N GLU A 195 11.02 3.38 -11.17
CA GLU A 195 10.14 4.56 -11.09
C GLU A 195 10.00 5.29 -12.44
N GLY A 196 11.05 5.32 -13.24
CA GLY A 196 11.03 5.90 -14.59
C GLY A 196 10.24 5.12 -15.64
N ASP A 197 9.83 3.89 -15.35
CA ASP A 197 9.11 3.02 -16.29
C ASP A 197 7.60 3.03 -16.05
N VAL A 198 7.15 3.62 -14.96
CA VAL A 198 5.75 3.55 -14.50
C VAL A 198 5.18 4.92 -14.21
N HIS A 199 3.87 5.04 -14.35
CA HIS A 199 3.08 6.19 -13.90
C HIS A 199 2.14 5.74 -12.80
N VAL A 200 2.25 6.32 -11.61
CA VAL A 200 1.50 5.86 -10.42
C VAL A 200 0.57 6.95 -9.93
N THR A 201 -0.71 6.64 -9.78
CA THR A 201 -1.75 7.57 -9.30
C THR A 201 -2.84 6.84 -8.50
N ASN A 202 -3.93 7.53 -8.17
CA ASN A 202 -5.10 7.00 -7.48
C ASN A 202 -6.40 7.44 -8.18
N ILE A 203 -7.54 6.80 -7.84
CA ILE A 203 -8.87 7.22 -8.34
C ILE A 203 -9.34 8.54 -7.74
N VAL A 204 -8.82 8.93 -6.58
CA VAL A 204 -9.00 10.27 -5.99
C VAL A 204 -7.64 10.85 -5.62
N TYR A 205 -7.52 12.16 -5.68
CA TYR A 205 -6.24 12.87 -5.58
C TYR A 205 -6.00 13.51 -4.22
N TRP A 206 -6.97 13.50 -3.34
CA TRP A 206 -6.91 14.05 -1.99
C TRP A 206 -7.24 12.99 -0.97
N ARG A 207 -6.58 13.05 0.17
CA ARG A 207 -6.74 12.09 1.24
C ARG A 207 -8.12 12.15 1.88
N PRO A 208 -8.89 11.06 1.94
CA PRO A 208 -10.12 11.00 2.71
C PRO A 208 -9.85 11.08 4.23
N PRO A 209 -10.69 11.79 5.00
CA PRO A 209 -10.56 11.85 6.45
C PRO A 209 -10.49 10.47 7.09
N GLY A 210 -9.52 10.27 8.00
CA GLY A 210 -9.33 8.98 8.67
C GLY A 210 -8.87 7.84 7.76
N ASN A 211 -8.41 8.10 6.54
CA ASN A 211 -8.08 7.10 5.52
C ASN A 211 -9.26 6.16 5.19
N ARG A 212 -10.50 6.65 5.27
CA ARG A 212 -11.65 5.88 4.82
C ARG A 212 -11.63 5.65 3.30
N THR A 213 -12.35 4.68 2.83
CA THR A 213 -12.61 4.53 1.39
C THR A 213 -13.35 5.77 0.86
N PRO A 214 -12.95 6.30 -0.32
CA PRO A 214 -13.68 7.37 -0.99
C PRO A 214 -15.13 6.98 -1.26
N THR A 215 -16.04 7.92 -1.13
CA THR A 215 -17.43 7.69 -1.54
C THR A 215 -17.53 7.57 -3.07
N PRO A 216 -18.58 6.92 -3.60
CA PRO A 216 -18.82 6.87 -5.05
C PRO A 216 -18.86 8.26 -5.68
N GLN A 217 -19.46 9.24 -5.00
CA GLN A 217 -19.53 10.63 -5.48
C GLN A 217 -18.16 11.30 -5.55
N GLU A 218 -17.31 11.12 -4.52
CA GLU A 218 -15.93 11.66 -4.54
C GLU A 218 -15.10 11.08 -5.67
N ALA A 219 -15.21 9.77 -5.91
CA ALA A 219 -14.54 9.10 -7.02
C ALA A 219 -15.11 9.54 -8.38
N GLN A 220 -16.43 9.73 -8.48
CA GLN A 220 -17.08 10.16 -9.71
C GLN A 220 -16.68 11.58 -10.13
N VAL A 221 -16.54 12.49 -9.16
CA VAL A 221 -16.07 13.87 -9.41
C VAL A 221 -14.60 13.89 -9.86
N CYS A 222 -13.77 12.98 -9.37
CA CYS A 222 -12.36 12.88 -9.78
C CYS A 222 -12.18 12.13 -11.12
N ARG A 223 -13.14 11.31 -11.53
CA ARG A 223 -13.05 10.44 -12.72
C ARG A 223 -12.67 11.17 -14.01
N PRO A 224 -13.25 12.34 -14.39
CA PRO A 224 -12.86 13.05 -15.60
C PRO A 224 -11.37 13.43 -15.66
N PHE A 225 -10.80 13.79 -14.53
CA PHE A 225 -9.35 14.09 -14.44
C PHE A 225 -8.51 12.82 -14.62
N LEU A 226 -8.95 11.69 -14.05
CA LEU A 226 -8.26 10.41 -14.20
C LEU A 226 -8.33 9.91 -15.65
N GLU A 227 -9.49 10.00 -16.29
CA GLU A 227 -9.67 9.67 -17.71
C GLU A 227 -8.72 10.50 -18.59
N ARG A 228 -8.66 11.80 -18.35
CA ARG A 228 -7.74 12.68 -19.07
C ARG A 228 -6.27 12.38 -18.78
N GLN A 229 -5.94 12.03 -17.56
CA GLN A 229 -4.59 11.59 -17.18
C GLN A 229 -4.19 10.33 -17.94
N VAL A 230 -5.07 9.33 -18.05
CA VAL A 230 -4.82 8.11 -18.84
C VAL A 230 -4.62 8.45 -20.32
N GLU A 231 -5.43 9.33 -20.88
CA GLU A 231 -5.28 9.79 -22.27
C GLU A 231 -3.93 10.47 -22.52
N LEU A 232 -3.51 11.34 -21.60
CA LEU A 232 -2.24 12.07 -21.71
C LEU A 232 -1.03 11.15 -21.53
N VAL A 233 -1.08 10.17 -20.63
CA VAL A 233 -0.02 9.18 -20.42
C VAL A 233 0.02 8.18 -21.57
N ALA A 234 -1.14 7.77 -22.07
CA ALA A 234 -1.35 6.76 -23.12
C ALA A 234 -0.65 5.42 -22.81
N PRO A 235 -0.93 4.79 -21.65
CA PRO A 235 -0.28 3.55 -21.27
C PRO A 235 -0.78 2.37 -22.10
N GLU A 236 0.09 1.39 -22.37
CA GLU A 236 -0.29 0.11 -22.96
C GLU A 236 -1.02 -0.79 -21.95
N VAL A 237 -0.59 -0.71 -20.70
CA VAL A 237 -1.08 -1.53 -19.59
C VAL A 237 -1.49 -0.66 -18.41
N VAL A 238 -2.68 -0.88 -17.90
CA VAL A 238 -3.16 -0.29 -16.65
C VAL A 238 -3.33 -1.36 -15.60
N VAL A 239 -2.69 -1.19 -14.44
CA VAL A 239 -2.79 -2.09 -13.29
C VAL A 239 -3.59 -1.42 -12.18
N LEU A 240 -4.75 -1.99 -11.84
CA LEU A 240 -5.63 -1.50 -10.80
C LEU A 240 -5.26 -2.15 -9.46
N LEU A 241 -4.83 -1.33 -8.51
CA LEU A 241 -4.36 -1.77 -7.20
C LEU A 241 -5.52 -1.83 -6.21
N GLY A 242 -6.10 -3.01 -6.04
CA GLY A 242 -7.17 -3.27 -5.07
C GLY A 242 -8.60 -3.17 -5.61
N GLY A 243 -9.54 -3.52 -4.74
CA GLY A 243 -10.96 -3.65 -5.12
C GLY A 243 -11.65 -2.32 -5.40
N ALA A 244 -11.26 -1.24 -4.73
CA ALA A 244 -11.89 0.07 -4.91
C ALA A 244 -11.58 0.63 -6.31
N ALA A 245 -10.29 0.64 -6.71
CA ALA A 245 -9.87 1.07 -8.03
C ALA A 245 -10.52 0.21 -9.13
N ALA A 246 -10.54 -1.11 -8.93
CA ALA A 246 -11.14 -2.04 -9.88
C ALA A 246 -12.65 -1.82 -10.06
N LYS A 247 -13.39 -1.69 -8.97
CA LYS A 247 -14.85 -1.44 -9.03
C LYS A 247 -15.16 -0.13 -9.73
N HIS A 248 -14.37 0.91 -9.46
CA HIS A 248 -14.62 2.23 -10.03
C HIS A 248 -14.32 2.31 -11.52
N LEU A 249 -13.21 1.72 -11.98
CA LEU A 249 -12.81 1.81 -13.40
C LEU A 249 -13.41 0.72 -14.28
N LEU A 250 -13.63 -0.48 -13.75
CA LEU A 250 -14.21 -1.60 -14.50
C LEU A 250 -15.74 -1.69 -14.35
N GLU A 251 -16.33 -0.89 -13.46
CA GLU A 251 -17.78 -0.86 -13.16
C GLU A 251 -18.34 -2.25 -12.82
N VAL A 252 -17.54 -3.05 -12.08
CA VAL A 252 -17.90 -4.42 -11.72
C VAL A 252 -18.34 -4.52 -10.27
N ALA A 253 -19.29 -5.39 -9.99
CA ALA A 253 -19.79 -5.67 -8.64
C ALA A 253 -18.95 -6.73 -7.90
N GLU A 254 -18.20 -7.55 -8.64
CA GLU A 254 -17.44 -8.66 -8.09
C GLU A 254 -16.28 -8.20 -7.20
N GLY A 255 -15.99 -9.04 -6.19
CA GLY A 255 -14.86 -8.81 -5.30
C GLY A 255 -13.51 -9.03 -5.98
N ILE A 256 -12.48 -8.37 -5.48
CA ILE A 256 -11.12 -8.39 -6.04
C ILE A 256 -10.58 -9.81 -6.27
N MET A 257 -10.89 -10.76 -5.40
CA MET A 257 -10.42 -12.14 -5.52
C MET A 257 -10.95 -12.86 -6.76
N ARG A 258 -12.08 -12.42 -7.33
CA ARG A 258 -12.67 -12.99 -8.55
C ARG A 258 -12.17 -12.33 -9.81
N ILE A 259 -11.83 -11.05 -9.76
CA ILE A 259 -11.46 -10.24 -10.93
C ILE A 259 -9.95 -10.09 -11.12
N ARG A 260 -9.13 -10.26 -10.04
CA ARG A 260 -7.68 -10.14 -10.14
C ARG A 260 -7.05 -11.12 -11.14
N GLY A 261 -5.97 -10.70 -11.75
CA GLY A 261 -5.18 -11.51 -12.67
C GLY A 261 -5.84 -11.80 -14.01
N LYS A 262 -6.98 -11.17 -14.30
CA LYS A 262 -7.68 -11.29 -15.58
C LYS A 262 -7.49 -10.03 -16.40
N TRP A 263 -7.07 -10.19 -17.64
CA TRP A 263 -6.95 -9.11 -18.59
C TRP A 263 -8.31 -8.70 -19.14
N ARG A 264 -8.48 -7.39 -19.34
CA ARG A 264 -9.65 -6.79 -19.99
C ARG A 264 -9.17 -5.64 -20.88
N ASP A 265 -9.73 -5.52 -22.06
CA ASP A 265 -9.56 -4.33 -22.88
C ASP A 265 -10.65 -3.34 -22.49
N VAL A 266 -10.24 -2.16 -22.04
CA VAL A 266 -11.15 -1.15 -21.47
C VAL A 266 -10.86 0.20 -22.11
N GLU A 267 -11.92 0.93 -22.42
CA GLU A 267 -11.85 2.34 -22.79
C GLU A 267 -11.92 3.20 -21.52
N ILE A 268 -10.89 4.00 -21.29
CA ILE A 268 -10.81 4.95 -20.16
C ILE A 268 -10.69 6.35 -20.77
N GLY A 269 -11.77 7.14 -20.72
CA GLY A 269 -11.89 8.33 -21.55
C GLY A 269 -11.90 7.95 -23.02
N GLN A 270 -10.97 8.48 -23.80
CA GLN A 270 -10.76 8.14 -25.21
C GLN A 270 -9.58 7.16 -25.43
N ALA A 271 -8.90 6.77 -24.37
CA ALA A 271 -7.76 5.85 -24.44
C ALA A 271 -8.22 4.40 -24.32
N LYS A 272 -7.64 3.52 -25.16
CA LYS A 272 -7.80 2.08 -25.05
C LYS A 272 -6.58 1.51 -24.34
N ALA A 273 -6.80 0.73 -23.29
CA ALA A 273 -5.72 0.11 -22.54
C ALA A 273 -6.07 -1.32 -22.14
N ARG A 274 -5.06 -2.18 -22.05
CA ARG A 274 -5.19 -3.50 -21.43
C ARG A 274 -5.13 -3.35 -19.93
N VAL A 275 -6.19 -3.72 -19.24
CA VAL A 275 -6.36 -3.50 -17.81
C VAL A 275 -6.34 -4.81 -17.05
N MET A 276 -5.60 -4.84 -15.94
CA MET A 276 -5.63 -5.96 -14.99
C MET A 276 -5.76 -5.43 -13.57
N ALA A 277 -6.66 -6.02 -12.79
CA ALA A 277 -6.73 -5.77 -11.35
C ALA A 277 -5.81 -6.73 -10.58
N THR A 278 -5.17 -6.23 -9.53
CA THR A 278 -4.40 -7.02 -8.56
C THR A 278 -4.68 -6.58 -7.13
N LEU A 279 -4.03 -7.22 -6.16
CA LEU A 279 -4.20 -6.90 -4.74
C LEU A 279 -3.46 -5.61 -4.37
N HIS A 280 -4.09 -4.79 -3.54
CA HIS A 280 -3.47 -3.54 -3.08
C HIS A 280 -2.28 -3.83 -2.14
N PRO A 281 -1.14 -3.14 -2.27
CA PRO A 281 0.04 -3.36 -1.42
C PRO A 281 -0.26 -3.26 0.07
N ALA A 282 -1.12 -2.35 0.51
CA ALA A 282 -1.54 -2.25 1.91
C ALA A 282 -2.28 -3.51 2.41
N TYR A 283 -3.00 -4.22 1.55
CA TYR A 283 -3.59 -5.52 1.89
C TYR A 283 -2.50 -6.59 2.03
N LEU A 284 -1.48 -6.59 1.16
CA LEU A 284 -0.37 -7.53 1.19
C LEU A 284 0.52 -7.37 2.44
N LEU A 285 0.59 -6.16 3.00
CA LEU A 285 1.25 -5.90 4.28
C LEU A 285 0.50 -6.53 5.45
N ARG A 286 -0.83 -6.55 5.40
CA ARG A 286 -1.68 -7.17 6.44
C ARG A 286 -1.85 -8.68 6.25
N THR A 287 -1.72 -9.16 5.02
CA THR A 287 -1.95 -10.56 4.64
C THR A 287 -0.81 -11.05 3.76
N PRO A 288 0.39 -11.32 4.35
CA PRO A 288 1.60 -11.65 3.57
C PRO A 288 1.45 -12.88 2.67
N VAL A 289 0.68 -13.87 3.08
CA VAL A 289 0.41 -15.09 2.28
C VAL A 289 -0.20 -14.78 0.91
N ALA A 290 -0.90 -13.66 0.78
CA ALA A 290 -1.50 -13.21 -0.48
C ALA A 290 -0.48 -12.65 -1.49
N LYS A 291 0.78 -12.38 -1.07
CA LYS A 291 1.84 -11.89 -1.97
C LYS A 291 2.07 -12.83 -3.15
N ARG A 292 1.95 -14.15 -2.95
CA ARG A 292 2.04 -15.14 -4.04
C ARG A 292 1.03 -14.93 -5.16
N LEU A 293 -0.15 -14.40 -4.81
CA LEU A 293 -1.19 -14.12 -5.79
C LEU A 293 -0.84 -12.87 -6.60
N ALA A 294 -0.45 -11.79 -5.92
CA ALA A 294 0.02 -10.56 -6.57
C ALA A 294 1.26 -10.82 -7.44
N TRP A 295 2.16 -11.71 -7.00
CA TRP A 295 3.32 -12.12 -7.80
C TRP A 295 2.93 -12.72 -9.15
N ARG A 296 1.93 -13.61 -9.19
CA ARG A 296 1.41 -14.17 -10.44
C ARG A 296 0.86 -13.09 -11.36
N ASP A 297 0.16 -12.09 -10.81
CA ASP A 297 -0.37 -10.97 -11.58
C ASP A 297 0.77 -10.14 -12.18
N LEU A 298 1.79 -9.82 -11.38
CA LEU A 298 2.96 -9.06 -11.84
C LEU A 298 3.76 -9.79 -12.92
N LEU A 299 3.91 -11.11 -12.82
CA LEU A 299 4.52 -11.90 -13.89
C LEU A 299 3.72 -11.81 -15.20
N ALA A 300 2.40 -11.81 -15.13
CA ALA A 300 1.54 -11.62 -16.30
C ALA A 300 1.71 -10.20 -16.90
N VAL A 301 1.87 -9.16 -16.06
CA VAL A 301 2.21 -7.80 -16.53
C VAL A 301 3.54 -7.79 -17.25
N ARG A 302 4.59 -8.38 -16.66
CA ARG A 302 5.91 -8.48 -17.29
C ARG A 302 5.83 -9.17 -18.65
N THR A 303 5.13 -10.29 -18.74
CA THR A 303 4.95 -11.02 -19.99
C THR A 303 4.24 -10.16 -21.04
N ALA A 304 3.21 -9.41 -20.66
CA ALA A 304 2.49 -8.53 -21.58
C ALA A 304 3.36 -7.41 -22.13
N LEU A 305 4.28 -6.87 -21.31
CA LEU A 305 5.22 -5.82 -21.72
C LEU A 305 6.38 -6.34 -22.60
N SER A 306 6.69 -7.63 -22.51
CA SER A 306 7.72 -8.27 -23.31
C SER A 306 7.24 -8.67 -24.72
N ALA A 307 5.92 -8.70 -24.93
CA ALA A 307 5.37 -8.93 -26.25
C ALA A 307 5.60 -7.69 -27.16
N PRO A 308 6.00 -7.87 -28.42
CA PRO A 308 6.09 -6.74 -29.34
C PRO A 308 4.71 -6.07 -29.46
N SER A 309 4.71 -4.73 -29.45
CA SER A 309 3.50 -3.93 -29.73
C SER A 309 3.02 -4.25 -31.14
N SER A 310 1.84 -4.84 -31.25
CA SER A 310 1.20 -5.18 -32.54
C SER A 310 0.57 -3.95 -33.19
#